data_6b967812198878930fac8452dffd09b6
#
_entry.id   6b967812198878930fac8452dffd09b6
#
_cell.length_a   1.000
_cell.length_b   1.000
_cell.length_c   1.000
_cell.angle_alpha   90.00
_cell.angle_beta   90.00
_cell.angle_gamma   90.00
#
_symmetry.space_group_name_H-M   'P 1'
#
loop_
_entity.id
_entity.type
_entity.pdbx_description
1 polymer ?
#
loop_
_entity_poly.entity_id
_entity_poly.type
_entity_poly.pdbx_seq_one_letter_code
_entity_poly.pdbx_strand_id
1 'polypeptide(L)'
;MRSFLRAIRLFIGPRLGLTLVAGIGLVTQIQCGGGSDGGDTGQPPAGVTGDVKAIARENALPGTGSWQIGTPSQNGQIVAYSNRESYPAGSDVSISVSANPAGQFTWRVYRMGGYGGMGGRLYGEGGPVFAPTQASPSFDPTTGLVRAGWPATFSLSTRNSDGSPWLTGVYVVLLTKSDGWQTYAIFILRDGTRNAEVALHLPTPTWHAYNDFGGESLYMSTHGLTGGHARKVSLDRPITLGFGSGKFLFEEHEGVIWLEDAGYDVEYFASSDVGGSINRLGGHHLYITLAHDEYATMATLDRLQAALAGGTSLAFLTGNTFAWQIRYEDNDRTIVGYKDLWPQDPVQGPTTTGHFRDPLVNRPENGLIGVMSDGSDNATVTPADWVVTNANHWIYAGTGLNNGSRIPGLIYYEWDGLVNNGATPAGITVLASSVVPNNVIQGSRHEATIYERPPAVVFAAGTIYYNQHLRTQPAVAQILTNVLTRAGASAYAP
;
A
#
# COMPACT_ATOMS: atom_id res chain seq x y z
N MET A 1 20.29 -2.86 9.15
CA MET A 1 20.42 -1.95 8.01
C MET A 1 21.24 -2.49 6.83
N ARG A 2 22.53 -2.90 6.99
CA ARG A 2 23.28 -3.59 5.91
C ARG A 2 22.65 -4.91 5.44
N SER A 3 21.93 -5.61 6.31
CA SER A 3 21.20 -6.85 5.99
C SER A 3 19.93 -6.58 5.14
N PHE A 4 19.28 -5.43 5.31
CA PHE A 4 18.09 -5.02 4.57
C PHE A 4 18.37 -4.83 3.07
N LEU A 5 19.46 -4.13 2.73
CA LEU A 5 19.88 -3.94 1.34
C LEU A 5 20.32 -5.25 0.65
N ARG A 6 20.77 -6.25 1.44
CA ARG A 6 21.09 -7.59 0.91
C ARG A 6 19.84 -8.42 0.62
N ALA A 7 18.78 -8.30 1.43
CA ALA A 7 17.53 -9.01 1.19
C ALA A 7 16.84 -8.53 -0.10
N ILE A 8 16.84 -7.22 -0.36
CA ILE A 8 16.28 -6.65 -1.62
C ILE A 8 17.05 -7.14 -2.86
N ARG A 9 18.37 -7.36 -2.77
CA ARG A 9 19.17 -7.89 -3.89
C ARG A 9 18.96 -9.37 -4.18
N LEU A 10 18.46 -10.16 -3.22
CA LEU A 10 18.23 -11.60 -3.37
C LEU A 10 16.89 -11.97 -4.03
N PHE A 11 15.96 -11.02 -4.11
CA PHE A 11 14.64 -11.26 -4.73
C PHE A 11 14.55 -10.94 -6.23
N ILE A 12 15.61 -10.42 -6.85
CA ILE A 12 15.69 -10.18 -8.30
C ILE A 12 16.62 -11.22 -8.95
N GLY A 13 16.31 -12.50 -8.76
CA GLY A 13 16.91 -13.60 -9.52
C GLY A 13 16.00 -14.00 -10.69
N PRO A 14 16.56 -14.44 -11.84
CA PRO A 14 15.76 -14.80 -13.01
C PRO A 14 14.91 -16.03 -12.70
N ARG A 15 13.59 -15.91 -12.79
CA ARG A 15 12.69 -17.05 -12.79
C ARG A 15 12.87 -17.83 -14.11
N LEU A 16 13.40 -19.03 -14.00
CA LEU A 16 13.43 -20.03 -15.06
C LEU A 16 11.99 -20.36 -15.50
N GLY A 17 11.82 -20.44 -16.83
CA GLY A 17 10.55 -20.73 -17.46
C GLY A 17 9.94 -22.08 -17.02
N LEU A 18 8.66 -22.07 -16.71
CA LEU A 18 7.86 -23.26 -16.50
C LEU A 18 7.01 -23.51 -17.75
N THR A 19 7.17 -24.68 -18.32
CA THR A 19 6.48 -25.20 -19.49
C THR A 19 4.99 -25.41 -19.16
N LEU A 20 4.11 -24.87 -20.00
CA LEU A 20 2.66 -25.07 -19.93
C LEU A 20 2.32 -26.55 -20.22
N VAL A 21 1.64 -27.22 -19.30
CA VAL A 21 0.86 -28.42 -19.58
C VAL A 21 -0.62 -28.05 -19.49
N ALA A 22 -1.29 -28.08 -20.64
CA ALA A 22 -2.73 -27.83 -20.73
C ALA A 22 -3.52 -29.03 -20.18
N GLY A 23 -4.21 -28.85 -19.07
CA GLY A 23 -5.20 -29.78 -18.55
C GLY A 23 -6.60 -29.21 -18.75
N ILE A 24 -7.37 -29.88 -19.61
CA ILE A 24 -8.80 -29.62 -19.84
C ILE A 24 -9.58 -30.12 -18.61
N GLY A 25 -10.14 -29.23 -17.83
CA GLY A 25 -11.02 -29.55 -16.70
C GLY A 25 -12.46 -29.19 -17.00
N LEU A 26 -13.31 -30.20 -16.96
CA LEU A 26 -14.77 -30.18 -17.18
C LEU A 26 -15.44 -29.35 -16.08
N VAL A 27 -16.21 -28.33 -16.43
CA VAL A 27 -17.05 -27.57 -15.50
C VAL A 27 -18.39 -28.29 -15.35
N THR A 28 -18.65 -28.89 -14.21
CA THR A 28 -19.98 -29.33 -13.78
C THR A 28 -20.68 -28.20 -13.03
N GLN A 29 -21.79 -27.74 -13.57
CA GLN A 29 -22.70 -26.84 -12.88
C GLN A 29 -23.42 -27.59 -11.73
N ILE A 30 -23.26 -27.08 -10.52
CA ILE A 30 -24.10 -27.49 -9.38
C ILE A 30 -25.08 -26.35 -9.10
N GLN A 31 -26.35 -26.67 -9.35
CA GLN A 31 -27.49 -25.85 -8.97
C GLN A 31 -27.76 -26.06 -7.48
N CYS A 32 -27.60 -25.05 -6.64
CA CYS A 32 -28.01 -25.08 -5.25
C CYS A 32 -29.35 -24.37 -5.09
N GLY A 33 -30.32 -25.11 -4.60
CA GLY A 33 -31.64 -24.61 -4.27
C GLY A 33 -31.65 -23.72 -3.02
N GLY A 34 -32.60 -22.80 -2.98
CA GLY A 34 -32.75 -21.78 -1.96
C GLY A 34 -33.10 -22.34 -0.57
N GLY A 35 -32.47 -21.77 0.43
CA GLY A 35 -32.89 -21.76 1.82
C GLY A 35 -32.94 -20.31 2.28
N SER A 36 -34.12 -19.81 2.60
CA SER A 36 -34.35 -18.49 3.15
C SER A 36 -34.06 -18.51 4.65
N ASP A 37 -32.94 -17.99 5.08
CA ASP A 37 -32.74 -17.55 6.45
C ASP A 37 -32.61 -16.02 6.45
N GLY A 38 -33.56 -15.36 7.14
CA GLY A 38 -33.63 -13.94 7.32
C GLY A 38 -32.47 -13.41 8.18
N GLY A 39 -31.37 -13.06 7.55
CA GLY A 39 -30.31 -12.26 8.13
C GLY A 39 -30.62 -10.78 7.87
N ASP A 40 -30.62 -9.99 8.93
CA ASP A 40 -30.72 -8.54 8.93
C ASP A 40 -29.64 -7.97 7.99
N THR A 41 -30.00 -7.69 6.75
CA THR A 41 -29.13 -7.02 5.79
C THR A 41 -29.11 -5.54 6.15
N GLY A 42 -28.19 -5.17 7.04
CA GLY A 42 -27.88 -3.77 7.28
C GLY A 42 -27.71 -3.05 5.94
N GLN A 43 -28.47 -1.98 5.74
CA GLN A 43 -28.42 -1.19 4.52
C GLN A 43 -26.98 -0.73 4.29
N PRO A 44 -26.37 -0.99 3.12
CA PRO A 44 -25.00 -0.54 2.85
C PRO A 44 -24.88 0.97 3.04
N PRO A 45 -23.67 1.49 3.40
CA PRO A 45 -23.46 2.91 3.51
C PRO A 45 -23.92 3.59 2.21
N ALA A 46 -24.79 4.57 2.35
CA ALA A 46 -25.29 5.35 1.21
C ALA A 46 -24.11 6.11 0.59
N GLY A 47 -23.62 5.66 -0.59
CA GLY A 47 -22.50 6.39 -1.18
C GLY A 47 -21.83 5.77 -2.39
N VAL A 48 -21.97 4.47 -2.65
CA VAL A 48 -21.44 3.87 -3.88
C VAL A 48 -22.14 4.49 -5.10
N THR A 49 -21.35 5.04 -6.01
CA THR A 49 -21.87 5.73 -7.21
C THR A 49 -21.02 5.39 -8.43
N GLY A 50 -21.64 5.41 -9.61
CA GLY A 50 -20.97 5.21 -10.88
C GLY A 50 -20.98 3.75 -11.33
N ASP A 51 -20.03 3.41 -12.19
CA ASP A 51 -19.99 2.12 -12.87
C ASP A 51 -19.13 1.10 -12.10
N VAL A 52 -19.78 0.30 -11.27
CA VAL A 52 -19.14 -0.75 -10.43
C VAL A 52 -18.43 -1.85 -11.24
N LYS A 53 -18.69 -1.94 -12.55
CA LYS A 53 -18.04 -2.92 -13.44
C LYS A 53 -16.82 -2.36 -14.18
N ALA A 54 -16.46 -1.10 -13.97
CA ALA A 54 -15.40 -0.45 -14.74
C ALA A 54 -14.06 -1.17 -14.58
N ILE A 55 -13.69 -1.55 -13.34
CA ILE A 55 -12.46 -2.30 -13.05
C ILE A 55 -12.48 -3.69 -13.70
N ALA A 56 -13.58 -4.44 -13.56
CA ALA A 56 -13.70 -5.79 -14.12
C ALA A 56 -13.57 -5.76 -15.67
N ARG A 57 -14.24 -4.80 -16.34
CA ARG A 57 -14.10 -4.63 -17.79
C ARG A 57 -12.69 -4.25 -18.22
N GLU A 58 -12.02 -3.37 -17.48
CA GLU A 58 -10.63 -3.00 -17.76
C GLU A 58 -9.71 -4.22 -17.65
N ASN A 59 -9.85 -5.04 -16.61
CA ASN A 59 -9.02 -6.22 -16.40
C ASN A 59 -9.31 -7.38 -17.35
N ALA A 60 -10.43 -7.36 -18.07
CA ALA A 60 -10.69 -8.28 -19.17
C ALA A 60 -9.91 -7.94 -20.46
N LEU A 61 -9.29 -6.77 -20.52
CA LEU A 61 -8.46 -6.37 -21.66
C LEU A 61 -7.07 -7.04 -21.60
N PRO A 62 -6.38 -7.23 -22.74
CA PRO A 62 -5.06 -7.83 -22.76
C PRO A 62 -4.05 -7.04 -21.93
N GLY A 63 -3.40 -7.69 -20.98
CA GLY A 63 -2.27 -7.17 -20.24
C GLY A 63 -0.91 -7.44 -20.90
N THR A 64 0.14 -6.94 -20.27
CA THR A 64 1.54 -7.17 -20.72
C THR A 64 2.49 -7.19 -19.53
N GLY A 65 3.57 -7.98 -19.61
CA GLY A 65 4.69 -7.95 -18.67
C GLY A 65 5.78 -6.93 -19.04
N SER A 66 5.60 -6.15 -20.11
CA SER A 66 6.64 -5.21 -20.59
C SER A 66 6.82 -3.97 -19.70
N TRP A 67 6.04 -3.85 -18.64
CA TRP A 67 6.26 -2.87 -17.56
C TRP A 67 7.50 -3.21 -16.71
N GLN A 68 7.95 -4.46 -16.70
CA GLN A 68 9.10 -4.90 -15.89
C GLN A 68 10.39 -4.27 -16.40
N ILE A 69 11.15 -3.70 -15.46
CA ILE A 69 12.42 -3.07 -15.75
C ILE A 69 13.50 -4.10 -16.09
N GLY A 70 14.20 -3.89 -17.20
CA GLY A 70 15.26 -4.81 -17.67
C GLY A 70 16.67 -4.38 -17.25
N THR A 71 16.97 -3.09 -17.37
CA THR A 71 18.30 -2.52 -17.09
C THR A 71 18.15 -1.32 -16.14
N PRO A 72 17.99 -1.59 -14.82
CA PRO A 72 17.71 -0.52 -13.87
C PRO A 72 18.91 0.42 -13.70
N SER A 73 18.63 1.73 -13.65
CA SER A 73 19.61 2.76 -13.31
C SER A 73 20.14 2.54 -11.89
N GLN A 74 21.47 2.46 -11.74
CA GLN A 74 22.14 2.14 -10.46
C GLN A 74 22.80 3.38 -9.83
N ASN A 75 23.31 4.29 -10.68
CA ASN A 75 24.14 5.41 -10.25
C ASN A 75 23.63 6.73 -10.84
N GLY A 76 22.32 6.89 -10.97
CA GLY A 76 21.73 8.12 -11.48
C GLY A 76 21.86 8.33 -12.99
N GLN A 77 22.11 7.28 -13.79
CA GLN A 77 22.13 7.36 -15.26
C GLN A 77 20.83 7.95 -15.81
N ILE A 78 19.71 7.59 -15.19
CA ILE A 78 18.41 8.24 -15.34
C ILE A 78 17.63 8.06 -14.02
N VAL A 79 17.02 9.12 -13.52
CA VAL A 79 16.12 9.09 -12.36
C VAL A 79 14.95 10.03 -12.62
N ALA A 80 13.79 9.69 -12.06
CA ALA A 80 12.56 10.43 -12.29
C ALA A 80 11.64 10.40 -11.06
N TYR A 81 10.72 11.35 -10.99
CA TYR A 81 9.61 11.32 -10.04
C TYR A 81 8.42 12.10 -10.58
N SER A 82 7.23 11.70 -10.14
CA SER A 82 6.00 12.44 -10.34
C SER A 82 5.93 13.61 -9.37
N ASN A 83 5.47 14.78 -9.84
CA ASN A 83 5.40 15.98 -9.01
C ASN A 83 4.32 15.92 -7.93
N ARG A 84 3.46 14.90 -7.95
CA ARG A 84 2.48 14.56 -6.89
C ARG A 84 2.36 13.05 -6.80
N GLU A 85 1.98 12.55 -5.62
CA GLU A 85 1.67 11.12 -5.42
C GLU A 85 0.37 10.74 -6.11
N SER A 86 -0.62 11.64 -6.09
CA SER A 86 -1.98 11.39 -6.54
C SER A 86 -2.53 12.56 -7.35
N TYR A 87 -3.31 12.23 -8.38
CA TYR A 87 -3.98 13.17 -9.27
C TYR A 87 -5.44 12.76 -9.47
N PRO A 88 -6.37 13.71 -9.66
CA PRO A 88 -7.69 13.37 -10.20
C PRO A 88 -7.57 12.77 -11.60
N ALA A 89 -8.32 11.73 -11.89
CA ALA A 89 -8.40 11.16 -13.24
C ALA A 89 -8.75 12.22 -14.28
N GLY A 90 -8.09 12.20 -15.43
CA GLY A 90 -8.23 13.20 -16.47
C GLY A 90 -7.37 14.47 -16.29
N SER A 91 -6.52 14.52 -15.25
CA SER A 91 -5.54 15.60 -15.08
C SER A 91 -4.27 15.34 -15.90
N ASP A 92 -3.47 16.40 -16.11
CA ASP A 92 -2.12 16.25 -16.62
C ASP A 92 -1.17 15.90 -15.47
N VAL A 93 -0.33 14.90 -15.71
CA VAL A 93 0.69 14.42 -14.75
C VAL A 93 2.05 14.94 -15.16
N SER A 94 2.69 15.72 -14.31
CA SER A 94 4.02 16.29 -14.54
C SER A 94 5.09 15.37 -13.98
N ILE A 95 6.09 15.04 -14.80
CA ILE A 95 7.22 14.18 -14.48
C ILE A 95 8.52 14.97 -14.59
N SER A 96 9.31 14.97 -13.52
CA SER A 96 10.66 15.53 -13.49
C SER A 96 11.68 14.41 -13.70
N VAL A 97 12.65 14.65 -14.59
CA VAL A 97 13.68 13.67 -14.98
C VAL A 97 15.06 14.31 -14.93
N SER A 98 16.02 13.55 -14.43
CA SER A 98 17.45 13.86 -14.55
C SER A 98 18.17 12.70 -15.19
N ALA A 99 19.09 12.97 -16.11
CA ALA A 99 19.99 11.99 -16.70
C ALA A 99 21.46 12.43 -16.57
N ASN A 100 22.34 11.48 -16.23
CA ASN A 100 23.77 11.73 -16.16
C ASN A 100 24.56 10.60 -16.89
N PRO A 101 25.22 10.92 -18.01
CA PRO A 101 25.20 12.20 -18.73
C PRO A 101 23.80 12.51 -19.30
N ALA A 102 23.53 13.82 -19.51
CA ALA A 102 22.30 14.27 -20.16
C ALA A 102 22.07 13.56 -21.49
N GLY A 103 20.83 13.29 -21.85
CA GLY A 103 20.52 12.52 -23.06
C GLY A 103 19.02 12.36 -23.30
N GLN A 104 18.69 11.69 -24.37
CA GLN A 104 17.30 11.41 -24.72
C GLN A 104 16.79 10.15 -24.02
N PHE A 105 15.49 10.10 -23.79
CA PHE A 105 14.77 8.93 -23.30
C PHE A 105 13.42 8.80 -23.98
N THR A 106 12.88 7.59 -23.98
CA THR A 106 11.47 7.28 -24.28
C THR A 106 10.75 6.88 -23.02
N TRP A 107 9.43 6.97 -23.01
CA TRP A 107 8.62 6.57 -21.87
C TRP A 107 7.43 5.72 -22.29
N ARG A 108 7.04 4.81 -21.40
CA ARG A 108 5.82 4.02 -21.49
C ARG A 108 5.09 4.07 -20.16
N VAL A 109 3.80 4.34 -20.18
CA VAL A 109 2.99 4.37 -18.96
C VAL A 109 2.09 3.14 -18.93
N TYR A 110 2.11 2.46 -17.78
CA TYR A 110 1.33 1.25 -17.55
C TYR A 110 0.39 1.48 -16.38
N ARG A 111 -0.90 1.13 -16.57
CA ARG A 111 -1.81 0.94 -15.43
C ARG A 111 -1.51 -0.43 -14.83
N MET A 112 -1.30 -0.44 -13.51
CA MET A 112 -1.05 -1.66 -12.76
C MET A 112 -2.38 -2.25 -12.30
N GLY A 113 -2.54 -3.56 -12.43
CA GLY A 113 -3.78 -4.27 -12.15
C GLY A 113 -3.65 -5.76 -12.41
N GLY A 114 -4.76 -6.49 -12.50
CA GLY A 114 -4.75 -7.93 -12.69
C GLY A 114 -4.40 -8.37 -14.11
N TYR A 115 -5.25 -8.04 -15.06
CA TYR A 115 -5.08 -8.36 -16.50
C TYR A 115 -4.73 -9.84 -16.75
N GLY A 116 -5.46 -10.75 -16.09
CA GLY A 116 -5.19 -12.19 -16.17
C GLY A 116 -3.83 -12.59 -15.60
N GLY A 117 -3.35 -11.86 -14.58
CA GLY A 117 -2.07 -12.11 -13.91
C GLY A 117 -0.86 -11.49 -14.59
N MET A 118 -1.04 -10.71 -15.69
CA MET A 118 0.06 -10.01 -16.36
C MET A 118 0.59 -8.82 -15.56
N GLY A 119 -0.18 -8.31 -14.59
CA GLY A 119 0.22 -7.30 -13.63
C GLY A 119 0.15 -5.87 -14.15
N GLY A 120 -0.03 -5.64 -15.44
CA GLY A 120 -0.13 -4.30 -16.00
C GLY A 120 -0.58 -4.28 -17.45
N ARG A 121 -1.06 -3.11 -17.90
CA ARG A 121 -1.48 -2.83 -19.28
C ARG A 121 -0.91 -1.50 -19.74
N LEU A 122 -0.41 -1.45 -20.97
CA LEU A 122 0.09 -0.22 -21.60
C LEU A 122 -1.05 0.76 -21.85
N TYR A 123 -0.91 1.98 -21.34
CA TYR A 123 -1.88 3.07 -21.51
C TYR A 123 -1.39 4.16 -22.44
N GLY A 124 -0.07 4.34 -22.57
CA GLY A 124 0.51 5.32 -23.48
C GLY A 124 2.03 5.19 -23.56
N GLU A 125 2.59 5.76 -24.61
CA GLU A 125 4.02 5.83 -24.82
C GLU A 125 4.40 7.10 -25.58
N GLY A 126 5.66 7.52 -25.47
CA GLY A 126 6.14 8.69 -26.19
C GLY A 126 7.64 8.91 -26.10
N GLY A 127 8.05 10.01 -26.67
CA GLY A 127 9.45 10.39 -26.83
C GLY A 127 9.94 10.24 -28.28
N PRO A 128 11.25 10.52 -28.56
CA PRO A 128 12.27 10.84 -27.55
C PRO A 128 12.08 12.23 -26.93
N VAL A 129 12.37 12.32 -25.61
CA VAL A 129 12.39 13.55 -24.82
C VAL A 129 13.83 13.76 -24.30
N PHE A 130 14.31 14.99 -24.25
CA PHE A 130 15.64 15.29 -23.68
C PHE A 130 15.55 15.45 -22.16
N ALA A 131 16.38 14.68 -21.44
CA ALA A 131 16.61 14.83 -20.00
C ALA A 131 17.93 15.56 -19.76
N PRO A 132 17.92 16.75 -19.12
CA PRO A 132 19.13 17.40 -18.67
C PRO A 132 19.74 16.65 -17.46
N THR A 133 21.01 16.89 -17.18
CA THR A 133 21.53 16.65 -15.85
C THR A 133 21.03 17.81 -14.96
N GLN A 134 20.14 17.49 -14.04
CA GLN A 134 19.51 18.48 -13.16
C GLN A 134 20.49 18.96 -12.07
N ALA A 135 20.16 20.09 -11.47
CA ALA A 135 20.92 20.62 -10.34
C ALA A 135 20.91 19.65 -9.14
N SER A 136 21.96 19.69 -8.35
CA SER A 136 22.01 18.95 -7.07
C SER A 136 20.83 19.36 -6.18
N PRO A 137 20.26 18.42 -5.42
CA PRO A 137 19.16 18.72 -4.51
C PRO A 137 19.63 19.69 -3.41
N SER A 138 18.69 20.49 -2.91
CA SER A 138 18.91 21.27 -1.70
C SER A 138 18.91 20.35 -0.47
N PHE A 139 19.68 20.76 0.55
CA PHE A 139 19.79 20.04 1.83
C PHE A 139 19.64 21.01 3.00
N ASP A 140 18.74 20.69 3.94
CA ASP A 140 18.64 21.41 5.22
C ASP A 140 19.38 20.64 6.30
N PRO A 141 20.50 21.16 6.82
CA PRO A 141 21.30 20.46 7.83
C PRO A 141 20.62 20.35 9.20
N THR A 142 19.53 21.08 9.44
CA THR A 142 18.78 21.03 10.71
C THR A 142 17.83 19.83 10.76
N THR A 143 17.12 19.60 9.67
CA THR A 143 16.06 18.58 9.61
C THR A 143 16.41 17.39 8.74
N GLY A 144 17.47 17.48 7.93
CA GLY A 144 17.82 16.47 6.94
C GLY A 144 16.94 16.50 5.69
N LEU A 145 16.16 17.56 5.49
CA LEU A 145 15.29 17.65 4.33
C LEU A 145 16.13 17.77 3.05
N VAL A 146 16.02 16.77 2.19
CA VAL A 146 16.55 16.79 0.82
C VAL A 146 15.41 17.03 -0.14
N ARG A 147 15.53 18.08 -0.98
CA ARG A 147 14.54 18.41 -2.00
C ARG A 147 15.23 18.57 -3.35
N ALA A 148 14.83 17.80 -4.34
CA ALA A 148 15.32 17.97 -5.72
C ALA A 148 14.68 19.22 -6.36
N GLY A 149 13.37 19.35 -6.26
CA GLY A 149 12.65 20.55 -6.72
C GLY A 149 12.85 20.83 -8.22
N TRP A 150 13.10 19.80 -9.02
CA TRP A 150 13.37 19.94 -10.45
C TRP A 150 12.12 20.36 -11.21
N PRO A 151 12.26 21.18 -12.27
CA PRO A 151 11.15 21.49 -13.15
C PRO A 151 10.64 20.22 -13.84
N ALA A 152 9.37 20.20 -14.20
CA ALA A 152 8.81 19.14 -15.02
C ALA A 152 9.55 19.06 -16.36
N THR A 153 10.01 17.87 -16.70
CA THR A 153 10.67 17.58 -17.98
C THR A 153 9.64 17.32 -19.08
N PHE A 154 8.54 16.67 -18.72
CA PHE A 154 7.39 16.48 -19.60
C PHE A 154 6.12 16.31 -18.78
N SER A 155 4.98 16.44 -19.45
CA SER A 155 3.67 16.10 -18.88
C SER A 155 2.98 15.09 -19.78
N LEU A 156 2.21 14.21 -19.16
CA LEU A 156 1.34 13.28 -19.87
C LEU A 156 -0.12 13.55 -19.50
N SER A 157 -1.01 13.51 -20.47
CA SER A 157 -2.43 13.61 -20.22
C SER A 157 -2.98 12.25 -19.80
N THR A 158 -3.82 12.25 -18.76
CA THR A 158 -4.51 11.04 -18.30
C THR A 158 -5.90 10.93 -18.90
N ARG A 159 -6.01 11.24 -20.21
CA ARG A 159 -7.22 11.13 -21.02
C ARG A 159 -7.00 10.19 -22.20
N ASN A 160 -8.05 9.46 -22.52
CA ASN A 160 -8.14 8.66 -23.73
C ASN A 160 -8.29 9.59 -24.96
N SER A 161 -8.16 9.04 -26.15
CA SER A 161 -8.29 9.78 -27.42
C SER A 161 -9.70 10.37 -27.65
N ASP A 162 -10.71 9.81 -26.98
CA ASP A 162 -12.09 10.33 -27.00
C ASP A 162 -12.33 11.42 -25.92
N GLY A 163 -11.30 11.79 -25.16
CA GLY A 163 -11.36 12.80 -24.10
C GLY A 163 -11.83 12.26 -22.75
N SER A 164 -12.26 11.00 -22.66
CA SER A 164 -12.62 10.38 -21.38
C SER A 164 -11.40 10.25 -20.46
N PRO A 165 -11.57 10.38 -19.13
CA PRO A 165 -10.46 10.19 -18.19
C PRO A 165 -9.99 8.72 -18.16
N TRP A 166 -8.69 8.52 -17.88
CA TRP A 166 -8.18 7.21 -17.55
C TRP A 166 -8.82 6.71 -16.25
N LEU A 167 -8.90 5.40 -16.11
CA LEU A 167 -9.49 4.75 -14.94
C LEU A 167 -8.63 4.99 -13.70
N THR A 168 -9.27 5.03 -12.53
CA THR A 168 -8.56 5.01 -11.23
C THR A 168 -7.58 3.84 -11.16
N GLY A 169 -6.47 4.01 -10.46
CA GLY A 169 -5.45 2.96 -10.36
C GLY A 169 -4.06 3.51 -10.05
N VAL A 170 -3.12 2.59 -9.92
CA VAL A 170 -1.69 2.89 -9.84
C VAL A 170 -1.10 2.85 -11.23
N TYR A 171 -0.30 3.84 -11.55
CA TYR A 171 0.39 3.96 -12.83
C TYR A 171 1.89 4.04 -12.62
N VAL A 172 2.63 3.24 -13.38
CA VAL A 172 4.09 3.33 -13.46
C VAL A 172 4.49 3.83 -14.85
N VAL A 173 5.36 4.81 -14.87
CA VAL A 173 5.99 5.31 -16.09
C VAL A 173 7.38 4.70 -16.17
N LEU A 174 7.60 3.80 -17.11
CA LEU A 174 8.91 3.23 -17.40
C LEU A 174 9.64 4.15 -18.38
N LEU A 175 10.72 4.78 -17.91
CA LEU A 175 11.59 5.62 -18.72
C LEU A 175 12.80 4.80 -19.19
N THR A 176 13.12 4.86 -20.48
CA THR A 176 14.26 4.17 -21.07
C THR A 176 15.16 5.18 -21.76
N LYS A 177 16.35 5.42 -21.21
CA LYS A 177 17.37 6.29 -21.79
C LYS A 177 17.95 5.66 -23.07
N SER A 178 18.45 6.48 -24.00
CA SER A 178 18.95 6.04 -25.30
C SER A 178 20.11 5.02 -25.24
N ASP A 179 20.82 4.94 -24.11
CA ASP A 179 21.86 3.95 -23.84
C ASP A 179 21.34 2.70 -23.08
N GLY A 180 20.02 2.57 -22.90
CA GLY A 180 19.34 1.40 -22.36
C GLY A 180 19.05 1.44 -20.86
N TRP A 181 19.58 2.41 -20.09
CA TRP A 181 19.26 2.52 -18.66
C TRP A 181 17.80 2.89 -18.43
N GLN A 182 17.21 2.31 -17.39
CA GLN A 182 15.79 2.45 -17.09
C GLN A 182 15.52 2.88 -15.65
N THR A 183 14.42 3.60 -15.46
CA THR A 183 13.89 3.96 -14.15
C THR A 183 12.36 4.05 -14.24
N TYR A 184 11.69 4.02 -13.07
CA TYR A 184 10.28 4.33 -12.98
C TYR A 184 10.03 5.75 -12.44
N ALA A 185 8.85 6.27 -12.74
CA ALA A 185 8.11 7.21 -11.91
C ALA A 185 6.74 6.60 -11.63
N ILE A 186 6.21 6.81 -10.43
CA ILE A 186 4.92 6.23 -10.00
C ILE A 186 3.95 7.36 -9.63
N PHE A 187 2.68 7.16 -9.95
CA PHE A 187 1.60 8.03 -9.49
C PHE A 187 0.28 7.25 -9.38
N ILE A 188 -0.66 7.80 -8.62
CA ILE A 188 -1.99 7.25 -8.41
C ILE A 188 -2.99 8.15 -9.10
N LEU A 189 -3.93 7.58 -9.86
CA LEU A 189 -5.13 8.28 -10.31
C LEU A 189 -6.29 7.89 -9.40
N ARG A 190 -6.81 8.88 -8.66
CA ARG A 190 -8.07 8.73 -7.92
C ARG A 190 -9.25 9.07 -8.79
N ASP A 191 -10.38 8.47 -8.50
CA ASP A 191 -11.63 8.82 -9.18
C ASP A 191 -12.05 10.26 -8.80
N GLY A 192 -12.61 10.99 -9.74
CA GLY A 192 -13.03 12.37 -9.52
C GLY A 192 -14.45 12.50 -9.02
N THR A 193 -15.32 11.57 -9.41
CA THR A 193 -16.78 11.70 -9.27
C THR A 193 -17.49 10.44 -8.81
N ARG A 194 -16.80 9.29 -8.84
CA ARG A 194 -17.31 7.99 -8.46
C ARG A 194 -16.83 7.62 -7.05
N ASN A 195 -17.66 6.92 -6.29
CA ASN A 195 -17.25 6.20 -5.10
C ASN A 195 -17.33 4.70 -5.39
N ALA A 196 -16.22 4.01 -5.42
CA ALA A 196 -16.17 2.56 -5.55
C ALA A 196 -16.65 1.86 -4.28
N GLU A 197 -16.92 0.56 -4.35
CA GLU A 197 -17.27 -0.23 -3.17
C GLU A 197 -16.07 -0.38 -2.22
N VAL A 198 -14.85 -0.45 -2.77
CA VAL A 198 -13.61 -0.63 -2.02
C VAL A 198 -12.71 0.59 -2.17
N ALA A 199 -12.35 1.22 -1.05
CA ALA A 199 -11.29 2.22 -0.97
C ALA A 199 -9.96 1.53 -0.67
N LEU A 200 -9.05 1.51 -1.64
CA LEU A 200 -7.71 0.95 -1.45
C LEU A 200 -6.69 2.04 -1.18
N HIS A 201 -6.15 2.04 0.02
CA HIS A 201 -5.13 2.97 0.48
C HIS A 201 -3.73 2.39 0.24
N LEU A 202 -2.86 3.17 -0.38
CA LEU A 202 -1.45 2.85 -0.59
C LEU A 202 -0.58 3.60 0.40
N PRO A 203 0.36 2.93 1.11
CA PRO A 203 1.14 3.49 2.21
C PRO A 203 2.30 4.36 1.72
N THR A 204 2.00 5.42 0.96
CA THR A 204 3.00 6.26 0.31
C THR A 204 3.98 6.93 1.28
N PRO A 205 3.63 7.33 2.54
CA PRO A 205 4.59 7.83 3.49
C PRO A 205 5.68 6.82 3.85
N THR A 206 5.34 5.52 3.92
CA THR A 206 6.32 4.46 4.15
C THR A 206 7.34 4.40 3.00
N TRP A 207 6.89 4.54 1.74
CA TRP A 207 7.81 4.61 0.60
C TRP A 207 8.80 5.77 0.73
N HIS A 208 8.33 6.96 1.12
CA HIS A 208 9.14 8.15 1.29
C HIS A 208 10.03 8.12 2.55
N ALA A 209 9.54 7.49 3.63
CA ALA A 209 10.30 7.31 4.86
C ALA A 209 11.57 6.47 4.66
N TYR A 210 11.49 5.45 3.80
CA TYR A 210 12.62 4.58 3.44
C TYR A 210 13.42 5.08 2.23
N ASN A 211 12.96 6.11 1.52
CA ASN A 211 13.66 6.70 0.38
C ASN A 211 14.92 7.45 0.83
N ASP A 212 16.08 6.95 0.45
CA ASP A 212 17.40 7.48 0.84
C ASP A 212 18.03 8.40 -0.21
N PHE A 213 17.26 8.90 -1.18
CA PHE A 213 17.74 9.82 -2.19
C PHE A 213 18.40 11.05 -1.55
N GLY A 214 19.63 11.34 -1.98
CA GLY A 214 20.45 12.43 -1.42
C GLY A 214 21.07 12.09 -0.05
N GLY A 215 21.06 10.81 0.36
CA GLY A 215 21.69 10.34 1.58
C GLY A 215 20.87 10.50 2.86
N GLU A 216 19.60 10.87 2.75
CA GLU A 216 18.73 11.16 3.88
C GLU A 216 17.38 10.49 3.78
N SER A 217 16.95 9.84 4.87
CA SER A 217 15.63 9.24 5.04
C SER A 217 15.18 9.32 6.51
N LEU A 218 13.96 8.89 6.84
CA LEU A 218 13.54 8.78 8.25
C LEU A 218 14.22 7.61 8.99
N TYR A 219 15.17 6.91 8.35
CA TYR A 219 15.92 5.79 8.91
C TYR A 219 17.43 5.96 8.84
N MET A 220 17.92 6.92 8.05
CA MET A 220 19.36 7.13 7.91
C MET A 220 19.71 8.58 7.57
N SER A 221 20.93 8.96 7.93
CA SER A 221 21.58 10.18 7.49
C SER A 221 23.04 9.87 7.14
N THR A 222 23.46 10.32 5.96
CA THR A 222 24.87 10.31 5.56
C THR A 222 25.59 11.63 5.89
N HIS A 223 24.86 12.65 6.29
CA HIS A 223 25.39 13.98 6.66
C HIS A 223 25.60 14.15 8.16
N GLY A 224 25.50 13.07 8.95
CA GLY A 224 25.85 13.09 10.37
C GLY A 224 24.82 13.78 11.27
N LEU A 225 23.55 13.77 10.91
CA LEU A 225 22.48 14.30 11.75
C LEU A 225 22.42 13.58 13.10
N THR A 226 22.16 14.33 14.17
CA THR A 226 21.89 13.78 15.51
C THR A 226 20.75 12.77 15.42
N GLY A 227 20.90 11.59 16.04
CA GLY A 227 19.95 10.49 15.94
C GLY A 227 20.09 9.63 14.68
N GLY A 228 20.97 9.99 13.73
CA GLY A 228 21.34 9.15 12.58
C GLY A 228 20.27 9.10 11.46
N HIS A 229 19.26 9.97 11.49
CA HIS A 229 18.20 10.01 10.47
C HIS A 229 17.65 11.42 10.26
N ALA A 230 17.03 11.67 9.11
CA ALA A 230 16.30 12.91 8.85
C ALA A 230 15.02 12.99 9.70
N ARG A 231 14.54 14.22 9.92
CA ARG A 231 13.25 14.53 10.58
C ARG A 231 12.19 14.95 9.59
N LYS A 232 12.62 15.28 8.37
CA LYS A 232 11.72 15.65 7.28
C LYS A 232 12.18 14.96 6.00
N VAL A 233 11.22 14.51 5.20
CA VAL A 233 11.47 13.99 3.85
C VAL A 233 10.53 14.65 2.86
N SER A 234 11.07 14.99 1.69
CA SER A 234 10.29 15.62 0.62
C SER A 234 9.75 14.59 -0.36
N LEU A 235 8.54 14.86 -0.88
CA LEU A 235 7.97 14.18 -2.02
C LEU A 235 8.54 14.72 -3.35
N ASP A 236 9.22 15.88 -3.32
CA ASP A 236 9.87 16.51 -4.46
C ASP A 236 11.29 15.97 -4.73
N ARG A 237 11.40 14.65 -4.83
CA ARG A 237 12.68 13.98 -5.10
C ARG A 237 12.47 12.60 -5.69
N PRO A 238 13.40 12.09 -6.51
CA PRO A 238 13.35 10.70 -6.98
C PRO A 238 13.23 9.70 -5.84
N ILE A 239 12.53 8.60 -6.10
CA ILE A 239 12.44 7.47 -5.17
C ILE A 239 13.51 6.45 -5.56
N THR A 240 14.41 6.09 -4.62
CA THR A 240 15.47 5.11 -4.86
C THR A 240 14.95 3.68 -4.80
N LEU A 241 13.95 3.44 -3.94
CA LEU A 241 13.33 2.14 -3.77
C LEU A 241 12.60 1.70 -5.03
N GLY A 242 12.72 0.40 -5.38
CA GLY A 242 12.04 -0.17 -6.53
C GLY A 242 12.36 0.55 -7.85
N PHE A 243 13.53 1.19 -7.92
CA PHE A 243 13.97 1.97 -9.10
C PHE A 243 13.00 3.07 -9.51
N GLY A 244 12.32 3.69 -8.54
CA GLY A 244 11.34 4.75 -8.74
C GLY A 244 9.89 4.36 -8.47
N SER A 245 9.58 3.08 -8.23
CA SER A 245 8.23 2.59 -7.94
C SER A 245 7.88 2.59 -6.44
N GLY A 246 8.77 3.07 -5.57
CA GLY A 246 8.58 2.94 -4.13
C GLY A 246 8.60 1.47 -3.70
N LYS A 247 7.76 1.12 -2.76
CA LYS A 247 7.56 -0.27 -2.33
C LYS A 247 6.48 -0.99 -3.16
N PHE A 248 5.70 -0.27 -3.95
CA PHE A 248 4.51 -0.77 -4.63
C PHE A 248 4.71 -2.10 -5.36
N LEU A 249 5.71 -2.20 -6.25
CA LEU A 249 5.90 -3.38 -7.09
C LEU A 249 6.31 -4.64 -6.32
N PHE A 250 6.85 -4.51 -5.12
CA PHE A 250 7.29 -5.67 -4.33
C PHE A 250 6.51 -5.89 -3.03
N GLU A 251 5.72 -4.91 -2.59
CA GLU A 251 4.89 -5.08 -1.38
C GLU A 251 3.38 -5.10 -1.68
N GLU A 252 2.82 -4.15 -2.47
CA GLU A 252 1.37 -3.99 -2.60
C GLU A 252 0.79 -4.60 -3.88
N HIS A 253 1.57 -4.73 -4.95
CA HIS A 253 1.09 -5.06 -6.29
C HIS A 253 0.33 -6.40 -6.36
N GLU A 254 0.77 -7.43 -5.62
CA GLU A 254 0.09 -8.73 -5.59
C GLU A 254 -1.33 -8.62 -5.03
N GLY A 255 -1.54 -7.74 -4.04
CA GLY A 255 -2.87 -7.44 -3.50
C GLY A 255 -3.75 -6.72 -4.51
N VAL A 256 -3.20 -5.77 -5.26
CA VAL A 256 -3.89 -5.07 -6.36
C VAL A 256 -4.31 -6.05 -7.46
N ILE A 257 -3.38 -6.90 -7.92
CA ILE A 257 -3.68 -7.93 -8.92
C ILE A 257 -4.84 -8.81 -8.46
N TRP A 258 -4.79 -9.29 -7.21
CA TRP A 258 -5.82 -10.18 -6.70
C TRP A 258 -7.20 -9.52 -6.63
N LEU A 259 -7.29 -8.28 -6.10
CA LEU A 259 -8.55 -7.55 -5.99
C LEU A 259 -9.19 -7.31 -7.36
N GLU A 260 -8.39 -6.88 -8.34
CA GLU A 260 -8.89 -6.54 -9.68
C GLU A 260 -9.19 -7.79 -10.52
N ASP A 261 -8.38 -8.86 -10.48
CA ASP A 261 -8.66 -10.12 -11.17
C ASP A 261 -9.90 -10.82 -10.60
N ALA A 262 -10.18 -10.62 -9.30
CA ALA A 262 -11.41 -11.08 -8.67
C ALA A 262 -12.63 -10.23 -9.05
N GLY A 263 -12.46 -9.10 -9.71
CA GLY A 263 -13.52 -8.23 -10.22
C GLY A 263 -14.12 -7.27 -9.19
N TYR A 264 -13.42 -6.97 -8.10
CA TYR A 264 -13.88 -5.97 -7.14
C TYR A 264 -13.81 -4.55 -7.70
N ASP A 265 -14.79 -3.73 -7.33
CA ASP A 265 -14.83 -2.30 -7.68
C ASP A 265 -13.95 -1.50 -6.71
N VAL A 266 -12.78 -1.08 -7.18
CA VAL A 266 -11.72 -0.47 -6.37
C VAL A 266 -11.43 0.96 -6.78
N GLU A 267 -11.35 1.88 -5.81
CA GLU A 267 -10.78 3.22 -5.96
C GLU A 267 -9.48 3.33 -5.18
N TYR A 268 -8.50 4.02 -5.74
CA TYR A 268 -7.12 4.07 -5.21
C TYR A 268 -6.82 5.44 -4.58
N PHE A 269 -6.16 5.42 -3.41
CA PHE A 269 -5.78 6.61 -2.65
C PHE A 269 -4.32 6.55 -2.23
N ALA A 270 -3.63 7.69 -2.35
CA ALA A 270 -2.39 7.93 -1.61
C ALA A 270 -2.72 8.28 -0.16
N SER A 271 -1.76 8.14 0.74
CA SER A 271 -1.95 8.55 2.14
C SER A 271 -2.25 10.05 2.29
N SER A 272 -1.75 10.90 1.41
CA SER A 272 -2.10 12.33 1.38
C SER A 272 -3.57 12.58 1.01
N ASP A 273 -4.22 11.69 0.27
CA ASP A 273 -5.66 11.77 -0.01
C ASP A 273 -6.51 11.37 1.21
N VAL A 274 -5.98 10.54 2.08
CA VAL A 274 -6.65 10.06 3.31
C VAL A 274 -6.36 10.95 4.51
N GLY A 275 -5.10 11.33 4.72
CA GLY A 275 -4.62 12.02 5.92
C GLY A 275 -4.08 13.42 5.70
N GLY A 276 -4.02 13.91 4.45
CA GLY A 276 -3.56 15.25 4.09
C GLY A 276 -4.69 16.27 3.99
N SER A 277 -4.52 17.24 3.09
CA SER A 277 -5.47 18.32 2.86
C SER A 277 -6.79 17.87 2.21
N ILE A 278 -6.81 16.73 1.53
CA ILE A 278 -7.98 16.14 0.88
C ILE A 278 -8.62 15.12 1.84
N ASN A 279 -9.95 15.06 1.88
CA ASN A 279 -10.70 14.02 2.58
C ASN A 279 -11.67 13.36 1.61
N ARG A 280 -11.38 12.13 1.23
CA ARG A 280 -12.22 11.37 0.30
C ARG A 280 -12.72 10.03 0.85
N LEU A 281 -12.46 9.76 2.12
CA LEU A 281 -13.03 8.59 2.78
C LEU A 281 -14.49 8.86 3.16
N GLY A 282 -15.38 8.08 2.62
CA GLY A 282 -16.81 8.11 2.94
C GLY A 282 -17.62 7.52 1.80
N GLY A 283 -18.63 6.71 2.16
CA GLY A 283 -19.52 6.06 1.19
C GLY A 283 -19.00 4.78 0.55
N HIS A 284 -17.79 4.33 0.91
CA HIS A 284 -17.28 3.01 0.54
C HIS A 284 -17.82 1.92 1.48
N HIS A 285 -17.95 0.71 0.99
CA HIS A 285 -18.30 -0.45 1.82
C HIS A 285 -17.13 -0.91 2.68
N LEU A 286 -15.92 -0.90 2.12
CA LEU A 286 -14.70 -1.35 2.77
C LEU A 286 -13.53 -0.44 2.44
N TYR A 287 -12.80 -0.02 3.48
CA TYR A 287 -11.45 0.52 3.36
C TYR A 287 -10.44 -0.60 3.55
N ILE A 288 -9.45 -0.69 2.67
CA ILE A 288 -8.34 -1.63 2.75
C ILE A 288 -7.02 -0.85 2.70
N THR A 289 -6.06 -1.21 3.55
CA THR A 289 -4.65 -0.86 3.37
C THR A 289 -3.80 -2.12 3.33
N LEU A 290 -2.67 -2.08 2.60
CA LEU A 290 -1.85 -3.23 2.26
C LEU A 290 -0.44 -3.13 2.82
N ALA A 291 0.16 -4.27 3.08
CA ALA A 291 1.58 -4.48 3.33
C ALA A 291 2.13 -3.68 4.52
N HIS A 292 2.95 -2.64 4.30
CA HIS A 292 3.67 -1.92 5.33
C HIS A 292 3.16 -0.48 5.46
N ASP A 293 2.05 -0.30 6.15
CA ASP A 293 1.45 1.03 6.39
C ASP A 293 1.84 1.56 7.77
N GLU A 294 3.11 1.94 7.88
CA GLU A 294 3.78 2.27 9.14
C GLU A 294 3.49 3.70 9.62
N TYR A 295 3.10 4.61 8.70
CA TYR A 295 3.00 6.05 8.96
C TYR A 295 1.62 6.59 8.68
N ALA A 296 1.05 7.30 9.67
CA ALA A 296 -0.24 7.97 9.51
C ALA A 296 -0.23 9.37 10.12
N THR A 297 -1.17 10.22 9.73
CA THR A 297 -1.45 11.48 10.43
C THR A 297 -2.57 11.29 11.46
N MET A 298 -2.71 12.22 12.40
CA MET A 298 -3.86 12.25 13.30
C MET A 298 -5.18 12.29 12.49
N ALA A 299 -5.19 13.07 11.40
CA ALA A 299 -6.35 13.17 10.51
C ALA A 299 -6.70 11.83 9.83
N THR A 300 -5.72 10.97 9.53
CA THR A 300 -5.97 9.61 9.02
C THR A 300 -6.82 8.82 10.00
N LEU A 301 -6.42 8.77 11.27
CA LEU A 301 -7.15 8.03 12.29
C LEU A 301 -8.56 8.61 12.53
N ASP A 302 -8.69 9.94 12.57
CA ASP A 302 -9.98 10.62 12.73
C ASP A 302 -10.95 10.27 11.60
N ARG A 303 -10.47 10.30 10.36
CA ARG A 303 -11.27 10.02 9.16
C ARG A 303 -11.68 8.55 9.07
N LEU A 304 -10.76 7.64 9.39
CA LEU A 304 -11.07 6.21 9.46
C LEU A 304 -12.09 5.91 10.57
N GLN A 305 -11.96 6.56 11.72
CA GLN A 305 -12.93 6.43 12.81
C GLN A 305 -14.30 6.99 12.41
N ALA A 306 -14.34 8.11 11.69
CA ALA A 306 -15.56 8.68 11.16
C ALA A 306 -16.19 7.80 10.08
N ALA A 307 -15.40 7.23 9.16
CA ALA A 307 -15.86 6.29 8.15
C ALA A 307 -16.45 5.02 8.78
N LEU A 308 -15.77 4.45 9.78
CA LEU A 308 -16.26 3.31 10.57
C LEU A 308 -17.60 3.62 11.25
N ALA A 309 -17.72 4.81 11.87
CA ALA A 309 -18.97 5.26 12.47
C ALA A 309 -20.08 5.49 11.43
N GLY A 310 -19.71 5.81 10.19
CA GLY A 310 -20.61 5.93 9.03
C GLY A 310 -20.97 4.59 8.38
N GLY A 311 -20.46 3.46 8.88
CA GLY A 311 -20.77 2.12 8.39
C GLY A 311 -19.77 1.52 7.39
N THR A 312 -18.67 2.22 7.06
CA THR A 312 -17.57 1.66 6.26
C THR A 312 -16.76 0.68 7.10
N SER A 313 -16.64 -0.56 6.66
CA SER A 313 -15.76 -1.56 7.28
C SER A 313 -14.28 -1.23 7.04
N LEU A 314 -13.39 -1.69 7.92
CA LEU A 314 -11.95 -1.47 7.78
C LEU A 314 -11.20 -2.80 7.75
N ALA A 315 -10.28 -2.97 6.82
CA ALA A 315 -9.39 -4.12 6.73
C ALA A 315 -7.92 -3.66 6.66
N PHE A 316 -7.19 -3.94 7.71
CA PHE A 316 -5.75 -3.66 7.81
C PHE A 316 -4.99 -4.94 7.44
N LEU A 317 -4.62 -5.07 6.16
CA LEU A 317 -3.82 -6.21 5.65
C LEU A 317 -2.33 -5.86 5.76
N THR A 318 -1.93 -5.44 6.96
CA THR A 318 -0.66 -4.76 7.26
C THR A 318 -0.05 -5.29 8.54
N GLY A 319 1.22 -4.96 8.77
CA GLY A 319 1.89 -5.09 10.06
C GLY A 319 2.69 -3.83 10.37
N ASN A 320 3.01 -3.61 11.64
CA ASN A 320 3.55 -2.36 12.17
C ASN A 320 2.66 -1.16 11.79
N THR A 321 1.34 -1.42 11.90
CA THR A 321 0.30 -0.57 11.33
C THR A 321 0.20 0.75 12.08
N PHE A 322 0.42 1.88 11.38
CA PHE A 322 0.33 3.24 11.91
C PHE A 322 1.18 3.46 13.18
N ALA A 323 2.34 2.83 13.27
CA ALA A 323 3.19 2.96 14.44
C ALA A 323 3.63 4.42 14.66
N TRP A 324 3.94 5.14 13.57
CA TRP A 324 4.47 6.50 13.63
C TRP A 324 3.46 7.54 13.19
N GLN A 325 3.22 8.53 14.06
CA GLN A 325 2.50 9.74 13.66
C GLN A 325 3.42 10.66 12.87
N ILE A 326 2.91 11.13 11.73
CA ILE A 326 3.54 12.14 10.88
C ILE A 326 2.64 13.37 10.74
N ARG A 327 3.23 14.47 10.25
CA ARG A 327 2.52 15.63 9.74
C ARG A 327 2.91 15.90 8.30
N TYR A 328 1.98 16.44 7.51
CA TYR A 328 2.30 17.04 6.22
C TYR A 328 2.55 18.54 6.37
N GLU A 329 3.55 19.04 5.65
CA GLU A 329 3.87 20.45 5.44
C GLU A 329 3.94 20.75 3.94
N ASP A 330 4.07 22.03 3.56
CA ASP A 330 4.25 22.49 2.17
C ASP A 330 3.17 21.98 1.21
N ASN A 331 1.90 22.10 1.56
CA ASN A 331 0.75 21.58 0.78
C ASN A 331 0.90 20.07 0.49
N ASP A 332 1.12 19.30 1.53
CA ASP A 332 1.30 17.84 1.53
C ASP A 332 2.53 17.34 0.75
N ARG A 333 3.56 18.21 0.58
CA ARG A 333 4.78 17.86 -0.16
C ARG A 333 5.99 17.52 0.71
N THR A 334 5.86 17.68 2.00
CA THR A 334 6.88 17.36 2.99
C THR A 334 6.26 16.54 4.12
N ILE A 335 6.87 15.42 4.42
CA ILE A 335 6.53 14.59 5.58
C ILE A 335 7.46 14.98 6.72
N VAL A 336 6.88 15.28 7.89
CA VAL A 336 7.59 15.49 9.15
C VAL A 336 7.43 14.27 10.02
N GLY A 337 8.54 13.69 10.48
CA GLY A 337 8.58 12.51 11.33
C GLY A 337 9.82 12.51 12.23
N TYR A 338 9.70 13.03 13.44
CA TYR A 338 10.79 13.05 14.42
C TYR A 338 11.05 11.66 15.04
N LYS A 339 10.05 10.78 15.03
CA LYS A 339 10.16 9.41 15.56
C LYS A 339 10.63 9.40 17.03
N ASP A 340 11.68 8.66 17.33
CA ASP A 340 12.27 8.61 18.68
C ASP A 340 12.83 9.96 19.18
N LEU A 341 13.03 10.89 18.26
CA LEU A 341 13.44 12.27 18.58
C LEU A 341 12.24 13.21 18.80
N TRP A 342 11.03 12.68 18.99
CA TRP A 342 9.80 13.45 19.19
C TRP A 342 9.90 14.55 20.28
N PRO A 343 10.71 14.44 21.34
CA PRO A 343 10.89 15.56 22.27
C PRO A 343 11.53 16.81 21.64
N GLN A 344 12.18 16.66 20.47
CA GLN A 344 12.77 17.76 19.71
C GLN A 344 11.83 18.30 18.62
N ASP A 345 10.66 17.70 18.41
CA ASP A 345 9.66 18.21 17.47
C ASP A 345 9.21 19.61 17.93
N PRO A 346 9.32 20.66 17.09
CA PRO A 346 8.90 22.00 17.47
C PRO A 346 7.38 22.11 17.72
N VAL A 347 6.59 21.16 17.24
CA VAL A 347 5.16 21.07 17.48
C VAL A 347 4.89 20.04 18.59
N GLN A 348 4.64 20.52 19.80
CA GLN A 348 4.35 19.68 20.95
C GLN A 348 2.83 19.61 21.21
N GLY A 349 2.30 18.40 21.40
CA GLY A 349 0.88 18.13 21.67
C GLY A 349 0.34 16.95 20.87
N PRO A 350 -0.98 16.90 20.58
CA PRO A 350 -1.60 15.75 19.91
C PRO A 350 -1.07 15.44 18.52
N THR A 351 -0.39 16.38 17.88
CA THR A 351 0.21 16.19 16.54
C THR A 351 1.73 16.13 16.56
N THR A 352 2.36 15.90 17.71
CA THR A 352 3.80 15.60 17.84
C THR A 352 4.12 14.32 17.05
N THR A 353 5.19 14.33 16.27
CA THR A 353 5.54 13.23 15.36
C THR A 353 6.43 12.18 16.02
N GLY A 354 5.85 11.41 16.95
CA GLY A 354 6.38 10.22 17.60
C GLY A 354 5.50 9.00 17.31
N HIS A 355 5.47 8.04 18.22
CA HIS A 355 4.44 7.00 18.16
C HIS A 355 3.07 7.57 18.54
N PHE A 356 2.00 7.02 17.98
CA PHE A 356 0.65 7.39 18.41
C PHE A 356 0.40 7.10 19.89
N ARG A 357 1.10 6.10 20.44
CA ARG A 357 1.04 5.71 21.87
C ARG A 357 1.86 6.59 22.80
N ASP A 358 2.70 7.50 22.30
CA ASP A 358 3.52 8.40 23.12
C ASP A 358 2.68 9.35 23.97
N PRO A 359 3.17 9.77 25.16
CA PRO A 359 2.33 10.49 26.15
C PRO A 359 1.68 11.78 25.65
N LEU A 360 2.31 12.53 24.74
CA LEU A 360 1.75 13.76 24.20
C LEU A 360 0.62 13.51 23.19
N VAL A 361 0.70 12.43 22.43
CA VAL A 361 -0.30 12.01 21.45
C VAL A 361 -1.40 11.22 22.16
N ASN A 362 -1.00 10.24 22.96
CA ASN A 362 -1.85 9.40 23.82
C ASN A 362 -3.06 8.80 23.08
N ARG A 363 -2.83 8.30 21.90
CA ARG A 363 -3.85 7.65 21.05
C ARG A 363 -3.33 6.34 20.47
N PRO A 364 -3.14 5.30 21.32
CA PRO A 364 -2.59 4.04 20.87
C PRO A 364 -3.35 3.45 19.68
N GLU A 365 -2.62 2.95 18.69
CA GLU A 365 -3.10 2.47 17.39
C GLU A 365 -4.15 1.37 17.53
N ASN A 366 -3.95 0.47 18.52
CA ASN A 366 -4.87 -0.64 18.81
C ASN A 366 -6.28 -0.18 19.19
N GLY A 367 -6.48 1.08 19.59
CA GLY A 367 -7.81 1.65 19.85
C GLY A 367 -8.72 1.68 18.63
N LEU A 368 -8.14 1.72 17.41
CA LEU A 368 -8.87 1.63 16.14
C LEU A 368 -8.61 0.29 15.44
N ILE A 369 -7.35 -0.16 15.39
CA ILE A 369 -6.94 -1.31 14.59
C ILE A 369 -7.27 -2.63 15.29
N GLY A 370 -7.21 -2.67 16.62
CA GLY A 370 -7.39 -3.85 17.47
C GLY A 370 -6.07 -4.52 17.86
N VAL A 371 -5.03 -4.33 17.09
CA VAL A 371 -3.65 -4.79 17.34
C VAL A 371 -2.68 -3.62 17.19
N MET A 372 -1.45 -3.78 17.63
CA MET A 372 -0.36 -2.83 17.38
C MET A 372 0.98 -3.54 17.46
N SER A 373 1.99 -2.94 16.87
CA SER A 373 3.37 -3.41 17.00
C SER A 373 3.79 -3.47 18.47
N ASP A 374 4.41 -4.55 18.89
CA ASP A 374 4.91 -4.76 20.25
C ASP A 374 6.18 -3.93 20.55
N GLY A 375 6.61 -3.10 19.61
CA GLY A 375 7.82 -2.28 19.71
C GLY A 375 9.09 -3.06 19.36
N SER A 376 8.96 -4.27 18.81
CA SER A 376 10.09 -4.99 18.26
C SER A 376 10.47 -4.38 16.90
N ASP A 377 11.38 -3.42 16.90
CA ASP A 377 12.00 -2.86 15.68
C ASP A 377 12.83 -3.91 14.90
N ASN A 378 12.72 -5.17 15.29
CA ASN A 378 13.54 -6.24 14.74
C ASN A 378 12.68 -7.15 13.91
N ALA A 379 12.75 -6.90 12.63
CA ALA A 379 12.25 -7.78 11.62
C ALA A 379 12.75 -9.21 11.80
N THR A 380 11.84 -10.17 11.86
CA THR A 380 12.26 -11.55 11.71
C THR A 380 12.65 -11.83 10.27
N VAL A 381 13.80 -12.51 10.09
CA VAL A 381 14.22 -13.05 8.78
C VAL A 381 13.76 -14.51 8.59
N THR A 382 13.06 -15.06 9.59
CA THR A 382 12.49 -16.41 9.56
C THR A 382 10.97 -16.29 9.53
N PRO A 383 10.30 -16.64 8.43
CA PRO A 383 8.86 -16.62 8.36
C PRO A 383 8.22 -17.52 9.42
N ALA A 384 7.12 -17.04 10.03
CA ALA A 384 6.30 -17.83 10.93
C ALA A 384 4.96 -18.18 10.31
N ASP A 385 4.36 -19.26 10.80
CA ASP A 385 3.06 -19.70 10.32
C ASP A 385 1.93 -18.93 11.02
N TRP A 386 0.90 -18.59 10.28
CA TRP A 386 -0.37 -18.15 10.85
C TRP A 386 -1.09 -19.35 11.47
N VAL A 387 -1.31 -19.33 12.78
CA VAL A 387 -1.95 -20.43 13.53
C VAL A 387 -3.37 -20.05 13.91
N VAL A 388 -4.34 -20.73 13.33
CA VAL A 388 -5.78 -20.49 13.56
C VAL A 388 -6.18 -20.82 14.99
N THR A 389 -6.89 -19.91 15.65
CA THR A 389 -7.37 -20.08 17.03
C THR A 389 -8.88 -20.11 17.18
N ASN A 390 -9.64 -19.59 16.18
CA ASN A 390 -11.09 -19.49 16.23
C ASN A 390 -11.70 -19.86 14.86
N ALA A 391 -11.55 -21.11 14.45
CA ALA A 391 -11.99 -21.60 13.13
C ALA A 391 -13.51 -21.56 12.91
N ASN A 392 -14.31 -21.49 13.98
CA ASN A 392 -15.78 -21.40 13.88
C ASN A 392 -16.25 -19.98 13.53
N HIS A 393 -15.38 -18.99 13.54
CA HIS A 393 -15.75 -17.63 13.16
C HIS A 393 -16.09 -17.57 11.66
N TRP A 394 -17.10 -16.77 11.29
CA TRP A 394 -17.57 -16.63 9.90
C TRP A 394 -16.47 -16.29 8.91
N ILE A 395 -15.42 -15.61 9.33
CA ILE A 395 -14.28 -15.23 8.49
C ILE A 395 -13.54 -16.43 7.89
N TYR A 396 -13.62 -17.59 8.53
CA TYR A 396 -13.03 -18.86 8.06
C TYR A 396 -14.00 -19.73 7.26
N ALA A 397 -15.23 -19.26 6.99
CA ALA A 397 -16.18 -20.03 6.18
C ALA A 397 -15.58 -20.34 4.81
N GLY A 398 -15.69 -21.61 4.38
CA GLY A 398 -15.17 -22.07 3.09
C GLY A 398 -13.66 -22.27 2.99
N THR A 399 -12.88 -21.97 4.04
CA THR A 399 -11.41 -22.13 4.01
C THR A 399 -10.93 -23.57 4.25
N GLY A 400 -11.76 -24.42 4.86
CA GLY A 400 -11.36 -25.76 5.31
C GLY A 400 -10.43 -25.78 6.52
N LEU A 401 -10.14 -24.62 7.13
CA LEU A 401 -9.24 -24.51 8.28
C LEU A 401 -9.96 -24.90 9.58
N ASN A 402 -9.21 -25.49 10.51
CA ASN A 402 -9.63 -25.83 11.86
C ASN A 402 -8.74 -25.13 12.89
N ASN A 403 -9.14 -25.15 14.17
CA ASN A 403 -8.26 -24.65 15.24
C ASN A 403 -6.93 -25.42 15.24
N GLY A 404 -5.82 -24.70 15.28
CA GLY A 404 -4.47 -25.24 15.16
C GLY A 404 -3.99 -25.42 13.71
N SER A 405 -4.85 -25.26 12.69
CA SER A 405 -4.40 -25.21 11.29
C SER A 405 -3.36 -24.11 11.09
N ARG A 406 -2.39 -24.38 10.22
CA ARG A 406 -1.27 -23.48 9.93
C ARG A 406 -1.29 -23.05 8.48
N ILE A 407 -1.12 -21.76 8.22
CA ILE A 407 -0.82 -21.22 6.88
C ILE A 407 0.67 -20.87 6.88
N PRO A 408 1.48 -21.62 6.13
CA PRO A 408 2.94 -21.50 6.20
C PRO A 408 3.45 -20.13 5.75
N GLY A 409 4.38 -19.57 6.52
CA GLY A 409 5.18 -18.40 6.14
C GLY A 409 4.40 -17.09 5.99
N LEU A 410 3.15 -17.02 6.45
CA LEU A 410 2.30 -15.84 6.31
C LEU A 410 2.76 -14.66 7.17
N ILE A 411 3.49 -14.91 8.26
CA ILE A 411 4.00 -13.87 9.15
C ILE A 411 5.49 -13.70 8.88
N TYR A 412 5.86 -12.52 8.42
CA TYR A 412 7.25 -12.26 8.08
C TYR A 412 7.58 -10.77 8.21
N TYR A 413 8.81 -10.49 8.54
CA TYR A 413 9.43 -9.19 8.72
C TYR A 413 8.84 -8.44 9.92
N GLU A 414 7.74 -7.73 9.81
CA GLU A 414 7.08 -7.00 10.89
C GLU A 414 5.64 -7.48 11.09
N TRP A 415 5.18 -7.47 12.34
CA TRP A 415 3.86 -7.95 12.75
C TRP A 415 3.30 -7.14 13.90
N ASP A 416 1.99 -7.27 14.10
CA ASP A 416 1.24 -6.70 15.20
C ASP A 416 0.69 -7.79 16.13
N GLY A 417 0.40 -7.42 17.37
CA GLY A 417 -0.21 -8.29 18.35
C GLY A 417 -1.15 -7.54 19.31
N LEU A 418 -1.79 -8.29 20.19
CA LEU A 418 -2.61 -7.71 21.24
C LEU A 418 -1.74 -7.08 22.32
N VAL A 419 -2.08 -5.85 22.70
CA VAL A 419 -1.42 -5.13 23.77
C VAL A 419 -2.44 -4.71 24.81
N ASN A 420 -2.19 -5.08 26.06
CA ASN A 420 -3.07 -4.74 27.19
C ASN A 420 -2.72 -3.34 27.75
N ASN A 421 -3.18 -2.31 27.08
CA ASN A 421 -2.98 -0.90 27.46
C ASN A 421 -4.30 -0.16 27.76
N GLY A 422 -5.42 -0.88 27.80
CA GLY A 422 -6.74 -0.31 28.04
C GLY A 422 -7.41 0.32 26.83
N ALA A 423 -6.73 0.41 25.68
CA ALA A 423 -7.29 1.00 24.44
C ALA A 423 -7.96 -0.03 23.53
N THR A 424 -7.68 -1.32 23.72
CA THR A 424 -8.23 -2.40 22.86
C THR A 424 -9.76 -2.34 22.81
N PRO A 425 -10.38 -2.36 21.60
CA PRO A 425 -11.82 -2.31 21.44
C PRO A 425 -12.54 -3.45 22.15
N ALA A 426 -13.71 -3.15 22.76
CA ALA A 426 -14.55 -4.18 23.34
C ALA A 426 -15.07 -5.16 22.26
N GLY A 427 -15.19 -6.44 22.63
CA GLY A 427 -15.69 -7.49 21.72
C GLY A 427 -14.67 -7.99 20.70
N ILE A 428 -13.38 -7.64 20.88
CA ILE A 428 -12.33 -8.14 20.00
C ILE A 428 -12.24 -9.66 20.03
N THR A 429 -12.11 -10.26 18.88
CA THR A 429 -11.94 -11.71 18.68
C THR A 429 -10.56 -11.97 18.08
N VAL A 430 -9.77 -12.84 18.71
CA VAL A 430 -8.52 -13.35 18.16
C VAL A 430 -8.83 -14.46 17.16
N LEU A 431 -8.41 -14.27 15.92
CA LEU A 431 -8.61 -15.20 14.80
C LEU A 431 -7.43 -16.15 14.64
N ALA A 432 -6.23 -15.63 14.81
CA ALA A 432 -5.00 -16.39 14.79
C ALA A 432 -4.03 -15.84 15.83
N SER A 433 -3.19 -16.71 16.40
CA SER A 433 -2.15 -16.32 17.34
C SER A 433 -0.92 -17.21 17.14
N SER A 434 0.23 -16.58 16.91
CA SER A 434 1.45 -17.28 16.54
C SER A 434 2.64 -16.75 17.33
N VAL A 435 3.50 -17.63 17.84
CA VAL A 435 4.80 -17.21 18.35
C VAL A 435 5.70 -16.93 17.17
N VAL A 436 6.27 -15.73 17.13
CA VAL A 436 7.17 -15.31 16.07
C VAL A 436 8.62 -15.40 16.58
N PRO A 437 9.50 -16.11 15.87
CA PRO A 437 10.92 -16.13 16.20
C PRO A 437 11.50 -14.71 16.15
N ASN A 438 11.87 -14.18 17.30
CA ASN A 438 12.48 -12.86 17.44
C ASN A 438 13.70 -12.97 18.36
N ASN A 439 14.83 -12.42 17.90
CA ASN A 439 16.09 -12.47 18.66
C ASN A 439 16.16 -11.43 19.79
N VAL A 440 15.22 -10.48 19.84
CA VAL A 440 15.22 -9.35 20.80
C VAL A 440 14.16 -9.51 21.88
N ILE A 441 12.93 -9.88 21.49
CA ILE A 441 11.84 -10.09 22.44
C ILE A 441 11.47 -11.56 22.46
N GLN A 442 11.79 -12.25 23.57
CA GLN A 442 11.38 -13.63 23.74
C GLN A 442 9.85 -13.71 23.93
N GLY A 443 9.21 -14.59 23.16
CA GLY A 443 7.77 -14.80 23.24
C GLY A 443 6.93 -13.76 22.52
N SER A 444 7.55 -12.94 21.66
CA SER A 444 6.79 -12.05 20.74
C SER A 444 5.72 -12.83 19.98
N ARG A 445 4.53 -12.26 19.90
CA ARG A 445 3.37 -12.90 19.29
C ARG A 445 2.75 -12.03 18.24
N HIS A 446 2.45 -12.66 17.13
CA HIS A 446 1.51 -12.14 16.15
C HIS A 446 0.09 -12.52 16.56
N GLU A 447 -0.84 -11.59 16.48
CA GLU A 447 -2.27 -11.88 16.51
C GLU A 447 -2.99 -11.17 15.36
N ALA A 448 -3.87 -11.94 14.70
CA ALA A 448 -4.87 -11.38 13.81
C ALA A 448 -6.19 -11.26 14.55
N THR A 449 -6.88 -10.15 14.37
CA THR A 449 -8.09 -9.85 15.14
C THR A 449 -9.23 -9.32 14.29
N ILE A 450 -10.44 -9.43 14.83
CA ILE A 450 -11.63 -8.79 14.29
C ILE A 450 -12.52 -8.30 15.43
N TYR A 451 -13.20 -7.18 15.20
CA TYR A 451 -14.28 -6.73 16.09
C TYR A 451 -15.43 -6.09 15.30
N GLU A 452 -16.62 -6.16 15.86
CA GLU A 452 -17.84 -5.67 15.24
C GLU A 452 -18.16 -4.23 15.65
N ARG A 453 -18.57 -3.43 14.69
CA ARG A 453 -19.17 -2.08 14.85
C ARG A 453 -20.36 -1.97 13.91
N PRO A 454 -21.46 -2.69 14.18
CA PRO A 454 -22.57 -2.82 13.25
C PRO A 454 -23.02 -1.48 12.66
N PRO A 455 -23.24 -1.45 11.31
CA PRO A 455 -23.16 -2.58 10.37
C PRO A 455 -21.74 -2.97 9.95
N ALA A 456 -20.72 -2.24 10.36
CA ALA A 456 -19.32 -2.42 9.95
C ALA A 456 -18.53 -3.41 10.82
N VAL A 457 -17.42 -3.87 10.29
CA VAL A 457 -16.41 -4.69 10.99
C VAL A 457 -15.02 -4.08 10.82
N VAL A 458 -14.11 -4.38 11.75
CA VAL A 458 -12.70 -4.05 11.64
C VAL A 458 -11.89 -5.32 11.72
N PHE A 459 -11.17 -5.64 10.64
CA PHE A 459 -10.28 -6.79 10.53
C PHE A 459 -8.83 -6.32 10.46
N ALA A 460 -7.97 -6.91 11.27
CA ALA A 460 -6.53 -6.67 11.25
C ALA A 460 -5.78 -7.99 11.04
N ALA A 461 -5.01 -8.08 9.96
CA ALA A 461 -4.18 -9.24 9.65
C ALA A 461 -2.92 -9.31 10.50
N GLY A 462 -2.40 -8.16 10.96
CA GLY A 462 -1.23 -8.07 11.83
C GLY A 462 0.07 -8.52 11.20
N THR A 463 0.20 -8.56 9.88
CA THR A 463 1.44 -8.92 9.17
C THR A 463 1.55 -8.22 7.83
N ILE A 464 2.75 -7.75 7.48
CA ILE A 464 3.00 -7.07 6.21
C ILE A 464 2.90 -8.01 4.98
N TYR A 465 2.96 -9.32 5.19
CA TYR A 465 3.00 -10.31 4.10
C TYR A 465 1.64 -10.87 3.69
N TYR A 466 0.55 -10.42 4.29
CA TYR A 466 -0.78 -10.95 4.02
C TYR A 466 -1.15 -10.93 2.53
N ASN A 467 -1.05 -9.77 1.89
CA ASN A 467 -1.45 -9.60 0.49
C ASN A 467 -0.57 -10.35 -0.51
N GLN A 468 0.69 -10.66 -0.17
CA GLN A 468 1.58 -11.46 -1.02
C GLN A 468 1.16 -12.94 -1.10
N HIS A 469 0.31 -13.40 -0.18
CA HIS A 469 -0.21 -14.76 -0.15
C HIS A 469 -1.58 -14.91 -0.81
N LEU A 470 -2.25 -13.82 -1.19
CA LEU A 470 -3.60 -13.85 -1.77
C LEU A 470 -3.70 -14.71 -3.03
N ARG A 471 -2.68 -14.70 -3.89
CA ARG A 471 -2.67 -15.47 -5.15
C ARG A 471 -2.12 -16.90 -5.00
N THR A 472 -1.46 -17.20 -3.91
CA THR A 472 -0.75 -18.48 -3.71
C THR A 472 -1.37 -19.36 -2.62
N GLN A 473 -2.16 -18.77 -1.72
CA GLN A 473 -2.79 -19.45 -0.58
C GLN A 473 -4.32 -19.27 -0.65
N PRO A 474 -5.07 -20.26 -1.16
CA PRO A 474 -6.53 -20.14 -1.31
C PRO A 474 -7.28 -19.79 -0.02
N ALA A 475 -6.78 -20.26 1.14
CA ALA A 475 -7.40 -19.94 2.41
C ALA A 475 -7.26 -18.46 2.78
N VAL A 476 -6.12 -17.82 2.44
CA VAL A 476 -5.90 -16.37 2.66
C VAL A 476 -6.84 -15.55 1.76
N ALA A 477 -6.97 -15.95 0.51
CA ALA A 477 -7.91 -15.34 -0.44
C ALA A 477 -9.36 -15.48 0.05
N GLN A 478 -9.76 -16.67 0.54
CA GLN A 478 -11.12 -16.91 1.04
C GLN A 478 -11.42 -16.08 2.30
N ILE A 479 -10.46 -15.91 3.21
CA ILE A 479 -10.60 -15.03 4.37
C ILE A 479 -10.92 -13.59 3.92
N LEU A 480 -10.17 -13.04 2.97
CA LEU A 480 -10.41 -11.68 2.47
C LEU A 480 -11.75 -11.59 1.70
N THR A 481 -12.10 -12.61 0.92
CA THR A 481 -13.42 -12.70 0.26
C THR A 481 -14.56 -12.63 1.27
N ASN A 482 -14.43 -13.34 2.40
CA ASN A 482 -15.44 -13.30 3.47
C ASN A 482 -15.54 -11.90 4.11
N VAL A 483 -14.42 -11.19 4.30
CA VAL A 483 -14.42 -9.80 4.80
C VAL A 483 -15.09 -8.86 3.80
N LEU A 484 -14.75 -8.94 2.51
CA LEU A 484 -15.36 -8.15 1.43
C LEU A 484 -16.86 -8.38 1.36
N THR A 485 -17.30 -9.64 1.37
CA THR A 485 -18.72 -10.02 1.38
C THR A 485 -19.44 -9.49 2.62
N ARG A 486 -18.84 -9.62 3.80
CA ARG A 486 -19.41 -9.11 5.07
C ARG A 486 -19.55 -7.58 5.04
N ALA A 487 -18.63 -6.88 4.41
CA ALA A 487 -18.70 -5.44 4.21
C ALA A 487 -19.71 -5.01 3.14
N GLY A 488 -20.24 -5.92 2.34
CA GLY A 488 -21.18 -5.66 1.26
C GLY A 488 -20.54 -5.39 -0.11
N ALA A 489 -19.22 -5.60 -0.24
CA ALA A 489 -18.53 -5.48 -1.53
C ALA A 489 -18.73 -6.74 -2.38
N SER A 490 -18.95 -6.55 -3.68
CA SER A 490 -19.26 -7.61 -4.65
C SER A 490 -18.15 -7.76 -5.70
N ALA A 491 -17.93 -9.00 -6.14
CA ALA A 491 -17.12 -9.28 -7.31
C ALA A 491 -17.98 -9.24 -8.57
N TYR A 492 -17.53 -8.52 -9.59
CA TYR A 492 -18.28 -8.31 -10.84
C TYR A 492 -17.60 -9.03 -12.00
N ALA A 493 -18.40 -9.67 -12.83
CA ALA A 493 -17.95 -10.10 -14.15
C ALA A 493 -17.91 -8.89 -15.12
N PRO A 494 -17.01 -8.89 -16.11
CA PRO A 494 -16.86 -7.85 -17.12
C PRO A 494 -18.14 -7.47 -17.88
#